data_d408f0639db056f1dc1b60a73179dfab
#
_entry.id   d408f0639db056f1dc1b60a73179dfab
#
_cell.length_a   1.000
_cell.length_b   1.000
_cell.length_c   1.000
_cell.angle_alpha   90.00
_cell.angle_beta   90.00
_cell.angle_gamma   90.00
#
_symmetry.space_group_name_H-M   'P 1'
#
loop_
_entity.id
_entity.type
_entity.pdbx_description
1 polymer ?
#
loop_
_entity_poly.entity_id
_entity_poly.type
_entity_poly.pdbx_seq_one_letter_code
_entity_poly.pdbx_strand_id
1 'polypeptide(L)'
;MAGCLKICTISDIHIGASDDKNLYDNLKEFFFKKIKEDIPDMIVICGDISHDTLSLNSQSGKVYLKFAKKLISLCSKYNIILRIVKGTQSHDRNQLEVFNIQEYEGELNVRIFNTVTEEETIPGYKFLYIPEEYVNDKDKYYGEYFNKEYDMIFMHGLVSDAAFIAKHQESESSHPRAPIFNTDDLLNLSIGPVIAGHIHGHCCFKDRFFYTGSFTRWQFGEEESKGYMRFKYYKRDRDFEMQFIENTNAPIYKTIKVDMKSGLYNMGIDRTMKELLRIKEEAVYDKLRFLVTIPEEYSEPQLFSDSIKELFSLDKNIVVKINSLSKSKQEAKVKEQIEILLKTYDYIFEEKITYSEKIKRFISTKFGKEIDIEEIDKYIYK
;
A
#
# COMPACT_ATOMS: atom_id res chain seq x y z
N MET A 1 -7.52 1.46 39.72
CA MET A 1 -7.11 2.22 38.51
C MET A 1 -7.88 1.64 37.34
N ALA A 2 -8.61 2.46 36.61
CA ALA A 2 -9.26 2.02 35.38
C ALA A 2 -8.15 1.65 34.39
N GLY A 3 -8.06 0.35 34.03
CA GLY A 3 -7.04 -0.13 33.12
C GLY A 3 -7.17 0.52 31.75
N CYS A 4 -6.07 0.91 31.12
CA CYS A 4 -6.04 1.23 29.71
C CYS A 4 -5.89 -0.06 28.88
N LEU A 5 -6.45 -0.08 27.68
CA LEU A 5 -6.21 -1.14 26.70
C LEU A 5 -4.99 -0.77 25.86
N LYS A 6 -3.97 -1.62 25.89
CA LYS A 6 -2.74 -1.44 25.10
C LYS A 6 -2.86 -2.15 23.77
N ILE A 7 -2.80 -1.42 22.68
CA ILE A 7 -2.91 -1.96 21.33
C ILE A 7 -1.65 -1.62 20.54
N CYS A 8 -1.13 -2.59 19.80
CA CYS A 8 -0.06 -2.40 18.82
C CYS A 8 -0.61 -2.62 17.41
N THR A 9 -0.37 -1.69 16.49
CA THR A 9 -0.82 -1.79 15.11
C THR A 9 0.35 -1.73 14.15
N ILE A 10 0.39 -2.62 13.17
CA ILE A 10 1.37 -2.66 12.10
C ILE A 10 0.64 -2.93 10.78
N SER A 11 1.12 -2.38 9.67
CA SER A 11 0.55 -2.61 8.34
C SER A 11 1.63 -2.56 7.26
N ASP A 12 1.25 -2.91 6.04
CA ASP A 12 2.04 -2.71 4.83
C ASP A 12 3.49 -3.20 5.00
N ILE A 13 3.63 -4.45 5.46
CA ILE A 13 4.94 -5.09 5.70
C ILE A 13 5.60 -5.46 4.38
N HIS A 14 4.79 -5.88 3.38
CA HIS A 14 5.21 -6.22 2.02
C HIS A 14 6.39 -7.18 1.94
N ILE A 15 6.32 -8.30 2.66
CA ILE A 15 7.31 -9.37 2.50
C ILE A 15 7.32 -9.83 1.04
N GLY A 16 8.47 -9.81 0.40
CA GLY A 16 8.65 -10.11 -1.02
C GLY A 16 8.89 -8.88 -1.91
N ALA A 17 8.72 -7.66 -1.39
CA ALA A 17 8.94 -6.44 -2.17
C ALA A 17 10.42 -6.07 -2.36
N SER A 18 11.27 -6.41 -1.37
CA SER A 18 12.68 -5.99 -1.36
C SER A 18 13.59 -7.03 -0.69
N ASP A 19 14.61 -6.62 0.06
CA ASP A 19 15.50 -7.51 0.82
C ASP A 19 14.79 -8.09 2.05
N ASP A 20 14.14 -9.22 1.88
CA ASP A 20 13.42 -9.92 2.95
C ASP A 20 14.27 -10.31 4.14
N LYS A 21 15.58 -10.52 3.95
CA LYS A 21 16.48 -10.82 5.07
C LYS A 21 16.64 -9.59 5.95
N ASN A 22 16.90 -8.44 5.36
CA ASN A 22 17.01 -7.17 6.07
C ASN A 22 15.67 -6.84 6.75
N LEU A 23 14.55 -6.95 6.03
CA LEU A 23 13.22 -6.75 6.58
C LEU A 23 12.97 -7.63 7.82
N TYR A 24 13.29 -8.93 7.75
CA TYR A 24 13.07 -9.83 8.87
C TYR A 24 13.99 -9.52 10.06
N ASP A 25 15.24 -9.10 9.82
CA ASP A 25 16.18 -8.70 10.86
C ASP A 25 15.67 -7.42 11.56
N ASN A 26 15.12 -6.46 10.80
CA ASN A 26 14.48 -5.28 11.34
C ASN A 26 13.20 -5.61 12.13
N LEU A 27 12.36 -6.53 11.65
CA LEU A 27 11.20 -7.02 12.41
C LEU A 27 11.61 -7.66 13.75
N LYS A 28 12.73 -8.38 13.79
CA LYS A 28 13.24 -8.94 15.06
C LYS A 28 13.62 -7.87 16.06
N GLU A 29 14.35 -6.85 15.61
CA GLU A 29 14.91 -5.83 16.50
C GLU A 29 13.87 -4.77 16.88
N PHE A 30 13.15 -4.21 15.90
CA PHE A 30 12.26 -3.06 16.12
C PHE A 30 10.80 -3.42 16.39
N PHE A 31 10.37 -4.64 16.06
CA PHE A 31 9.00 -5.08 16.35
C PHE A 31 8.99 -6.14 17.45
N PHE A 32 9.47 -7.36 17.21
CA PHE A 32 9.33 -8.45 18.17
C PHE A 32 10.06 -8.20 19.50
N LYS A 33 11.22 -7.56 19.48
CA LYS A 33 11.93 -7.22 20.70
C LYS A 33 11.20 -6.15 21.50
N LYS A 34 10.72 -5.10 20.80
CA LYS A 34 9.97 -4.02 21.42
C LYS A 34 8.62 -4.46 22.00
N ILE A 35 7.93 -5.41 21.36
CA ILE A 35 6.72 -6.03 21.92
C ILE A 35 7.01 -6.73 23.25
N LYS A 36 8.17 -7.37 23.40
CA LYS A 36 8.53 -8.03 24.67
C LYS A 36 8.91 -7.06 25.79
N GLU A 37 9.43 -5.86 25.43
CA GLU A 37 9.79 -4.82 26.39
C GLU A 37 8.53 -4.16 26.99
N ASP A 38 7.46 -4.02 26.20
CA ASP A 38 6.15 -3.52 26.64
C ASP A 38 5.04 -4.31 25.93
N ILE A 39 4.52 -5.31 26.65
CA ILE A 39 3.57 -6.28 26.12
C ILE A 39 2.21 -5.61 25.92
N PRO A 40 1.64 -5.59 24.70
CA PRO A 40 0.28 -5.12 24.46
C PRO A 40 -0.75 -6.19 24.80
N ASP A 41 -1.99 -5.78 25.04
CA ASP A 41 -3.13 -6.68 25.18
C ASP A 41 -3.54 -7.24 23.81
N MET A 42 -3.39 -6.44 22.76
CA MET A 42 -3.79 -6.80 21.40
C MET A 42 -2.77 -6.31 20.36
N ILE A 43 -2.52 -7.14 19.34
CA ILE A 43 -1.82 -6.75 18.11
C ILE A 43 -2.83 -6.80 16.97
N VAL A 44 -2.90 -5.72 16.18
CA VAL A 44 -3.69 -5.67 14.95
C VAL A 44 -2.79 -5.43 13.75
N ILE A 45 -2.88 -6.31 12.75
CA ILE A 45 -2.25 -6.11 11.45
C ILE A 45 -3.30 -5.53 10.51
N CYS A 46 -3.08 -4.30 10.05
CA CYS A 46 -4.00 -3.61 9.16
C CYS A 46 -3.64 -3.84 7.67
N GLY A 47 -3.47 -5.11 7.27
CA GLY A 47 -3.32 -5.56 5.89
C GLY A 47 -1.90 -5.50 5.32
N ASP A 48 -1.77 -6.05 4.12
CA ASP A 48 -0.59 -6.05 3.25
C ASP A 48 0.67 -6.62 3.92
N ILE A 49 0.55 -7.86 4.45
CA ILE A 49 1.69 -8.58 5.02
C ILE A 49 2.65 -9.05 3.93
N SER A 50 2.13 -9.57 2.83
CA SER A 50 2.92 -9.95 1.65
C SER A 50 2.78 -8.93 0.52
N HIS A 51 3.80 -8.85 -0.35
CA HIS A 51 3.75 -7.95 -1.50
C HIS A 51 2.99 -8.57 -2.68
N ASP A 52 3.11 -9.88 -2.84
CA ASP A 52 2.50 -10.68 -3.89
C ASP A 52 2.16 -12.07 -3.38
N THR A 53 1.59 -12.92 -4.24
CA THR A 53 1.43 -14.34 -3.95
C THR A 53 2.80 -15.01 -3.85
N LEU A 54 3.20 -15.38 -2.64
CA LEU A 54 4.49 -15.98 -2.36
C LEU A 54 4.44 -17.51 -2.50
N SER A 55 5.36 -18.09 -3.26
CA SER A 55 5.61 -19.52 -3.18
C SER A 55 6.25 -19.85 -1.84
N LEU A 56 5.72 -20.81 -1.08
CA LEU A 56 6.25 -21.21 0.22
C LEU A 56 7.69 -21.72 0.15
N ASN A 57 8.13 -22.21 -1.02
CA ASN A 57 9.50 -22.67 -1.25
C ASN A 57 10.47 -21.54 -1.60
N SER A 58 9.95 -20.35 -1.96
CA SER A 58 10.78 -19.17 -2.24
C SER A 58 11.44 -18.64 -0.98
N GLN A 59 12.44 -17.77 -1.14
CA GLN A 59 13.07 -17.08 -0.02
C GLN A 59 12.05 -16.23 0.74
N SER A 60 11.23 -15.47 0.01
CA SER A 60 10.16 -14.62 0.57
C SER A 60 9.11 -15.44 1.30
N GLY A 61 8.67 -16.57 0.73
CA GLY A 61 7.74 -17.49 1.38
C GLY A 61 8.29 -18.06 2.69
N LYS A 62 9.59 -18.38 2.74
CA LYS A 62 10.25 -18.83 3.98
C LYS A 62 10.31 -17.72 5.04
N VAL A 63 10.52 -16.46 4.62
CA VAL A 63 10.50 -15.31 5.53
C VAL A 63 9.09 -15.06 6.06
N TYR A 64 8.09 -15.13 5.19
CA TYR A 64 6.67 -15.02 5.56
C TYR A 64 6.28 -16.07 6.63
N LEU A 65 6.64 -17.34 6.40
CA LEU A 65 6.40 -18.41 7.38
C LEU A 65 7.13 -18.18 8.71
N LYS A 66 8.38 -17.69 8.66
CA LYS A 66 9.15 -17.35 9.87
C LYS A 66 8.48 -16.20 10.64
N PHE A 67 7.99 -15.18 9.94
CA PHE A 67 7.25 -14.06 10.54
C PHE A 67 5.98 -14.55 11.21
N ALA A 68 5.13 -15.30 10.50
CA ALA A 68 3.89 -15.85 11.03
C ALA A 68 4.13 -16.73 12.26
N LYS A 69 5.03 -17.69 12.17
CA LYS A 69 5.43 -18.55 13.31
C LYS A 69 5.90 -17.75 14.51
N LYS A 70 6.75 -16.75 14.29
CA LYS A 70 7.29 -15.93 15.37
C LYS A 70 6.22 -15.09 16.04
N LEU A 71 5.33 -14.51 15.25
CA LEU A 71 4.23 -13.70 15.76
C LEU A 71 3.24 -14.54 16.58
N ILE A 72 2.80 -15.68 16.04
CA ILE A 72 1.92 -16.62 16.72
C ILE A 72 2.54 -17.09 18.04
N SER A 73 3.80 -17.53 18.01
CA SER A 73 4.52 -17.98 19.22
C SER A 73 4.65 -16.85 20.26
N LEU A 74 4.81 -15.60 19.82
CA LEU A 74 4.85 -14.45 20.73
C LEU A 74 3.48 -14.20 21.37
N CYS A 75 2.42 -14.19 20.55
CA CYS A 75 1.05 -13.98 21.00
C CYS A 75 0.61 -15.07 21.99
N SER A 76 0.86 -16.34 21.66
CA SER A 76 0.58 -17.47 22.56
C SER A 76 1.34 -17.33 23.89
N LYS A 77 2.64 -17.07 23.84
CA LYS A 77 3.50 -16.98 25.03
C LYS A 77 3.05 -15.88 26.01
N TYR A 78 2.59 -14.76 25.51
CA TYR A 78 2.26 -13.59 26.32
C TYR A 78 0.75 -13.33 26.41
N ASN A 79 -0.08 -14.25 25.94
CA ASN A 79 -1.53 -14.14 25.89
C ASN A 79 -2.02 -12.86 25.18
N ILE A 80 -1.37 -12.52 24.07
CA ILE A 80 -1.69 -11.35 23.25
C ILE A 80 -2.78 -11.74 22.24
N ILE A 81 -3.85 -10.97 22.13
CA ILE A 81 -4.88 -11.12 21.14
C ILE A 81 -4.33 -10.69 19.76
N LEU A 82 -4.42 -11.53 18.74
CA LEU A 82 -3.99 -11.19 17.37
C LEU A 82 -5.19 -11.04 16.46
N ARG A 83 -5.30 -9.89 15.81
CA ARG A 83 -6.31 -9.60 14.80
C ARG A 83 -5.63 -9.19 13.50
N ILE A 84 -6.08 -9.76 12.39
CA ILE A 84 -5.50 -9.51 11.07
C ILE A 84 -6.63 -9.07 10.15
N VAL A 85 -6.57 -7.82 9.71
CA VAL A 85 -7.45 -7.27 8.68
C VAL A 85 -6.81 -7.58 7.32
N LYS A 86 -7.55 -8.19 6.41
CA LYS A 86 -7.05 -8.47 5.06
C LYS A 86 -6.80 -7.16 4.32
N GLY A 87 -5.64 -7.06 3.69
CA GLY A 87 -5.27 -5.95 2.84
C GLY A 87 -5.71 -6.12 1.38
N THR A 88 -4.96 -5.51 0.49
CA THR A 88 -5.20 -5.54 -0.95
C THR A 88 -5.24 -6.97 -1.47
N GLN A 89 -6.22 -7.26 -2.31
CA GLN A 89 -6.44 -8.63 -2.77
C GLN A 89 -5.29 -9.21 -3.59
N SER A 90 -4.49 -8.36 -4.27
CA SER A 90 -3.28 -8.79 -4.97
C SER A 90 -2.18 -9.23 -4.01
N HIS A 91 -2.15 -8.68 -2.80
CA HIS A 91 -1.13 -8.92 -1.79
C HIS A 91 -1.49 -10.11 -0.89
N ASP A 92 -2.49 -9.97 -0.06
CA ASP A 92 -2.74 -10.96 1.00
C ASP A 92 -3.41 -12.24 0.51
N ARG A 93 -4.33 -12.18 -0.47
CA ARG A 93 -5.08 -13.35 -1.02
C ARG A 93 -5.43 -14.39 0.05
N ASN A 94 -5.10 -15.65 -0.21
CA ASN A 94 -5.32 -16.76 0.73
C ASN A 94 -4.11 -17.05 1.62
N GLN A 95 -3.06 -16.23 1.57
CA GLN A 95 -1.82 -16.48 2.31
C GLN A 95 -1.99 -16.27 3.81
N LEU A 96 -3.00 -15.48 4.20
CA LEU A 96 -3.34 -15.25 5.61
C LEU A 96 -3.74 -16.52 6.34
N GLU A 97 -4.18 -17.58 5.62
CA GLU A 97 -4.52 -18.87 6.20
C GLU A 97 -3.35 -19.53 6.97
N VAL A 98 -2.11 -19.12 6.71
CA VAL A 98 -0.96 -19.56 7.48
C VAL A 98 -1.04 -19.19 8.96
N PHE A 99 -1.85 -18.18 9.32
CA PHE A 99 -2.08 -17.79 10.71
C PHE A 99 -3.17 -18.63 11.40
N ASN A 100 -3.93 -19.44 10.67
CA ASN A 100 -4.94 -20.36 11.21
C ASN A 100 -4.36 -21.73 11.65
N ILE A 101 -3.05 -21.85 11.82
CA ILE A 101 -2.40 -23.12 12.16
C ILE A 101 -2.84 -23.57 13.57
N GLN A 102 -3.61 -24.68 13.62
CA GLN A 102 -4.15 -25.27 14.83
C GLN A 102 -3.11 -26.03 15.70
N GLU A 103 -1.83 -26.08 15.27
CA GLU A 103 -0.79 -26.92 15.88
C GLU A 103 -0.13 -26.33 17.12
N TYR A 104 -0.59 -25.19 17.62
CA TYR A 104 -0.02 -24.58 18.82
C TYR A 104 -0.74 -25.04 20.08
N GLU A 105 0.00 -25.63 21.01
CA GLU A 105 -0.47 -25.95 22.37
C GLU A 105 -0.83 -24.63 23.09
N GLY A 106 -2.08 -24.38 23.35
CA GLY A 106 -2.62 -23.23 24.06
C GLY A 106 -3.82 -22.57 23.38
N GLU A 107 -4.58 -21.81 24.12
CA GLU A 107 -5.69 -21.01 23.57
C GLU A 107 -5.13 -19.82 22.78
N LEU A 108 -4.87 -20.03 21.51
CA LEU A 108 -4.42 -18.96 20.61
C LEU A 108 -5.61 -18.11 20.19
N ASN A 109 -5.65 -16.86 20.61
CA ASN A 109 -6.71 -15.91 20.24
C ASN A 109 -6.34 -15.15 18.96
N VAL A 110 -6.39 -15.83 17.81
CA VAL A 110 -6.13 -15.27 16.47
C VAL A 110 -7.41 -15.27 15.66
N ARG A 111 -7.67 -14.16 14.96
CA ARG A 111 -8.76 -14.06 13.99
C ARG A 111 -8.34 -13.22 12.77
N ILE A 112 -8.71 -13.69 11.58
CA ILE A 112 -8.52 -13.02 10.30
C ILE A 112 -9.86 -12.50 9.81
N PHE A 113 -9.90 -11.25 9.38
CA PHE A 113 -11.09 -10.61 8.84
C PHE A 113 -10.93 -10.44 7.32
N ASN A 114 -11.66 -11.29 6.58
CA ASN A 114 -11.73 -11.23 5.12
C ASN A 114 -12.93 -10.39 4.63
N THR A 115 -13.87 -10.11 5.51
CA THR A 115 -15.06 -9.28 5.27
C THR A 115 -15.27 -8.34 6.44
N VAL A 116 -15.99 -7.23 6.21
CA VAL A 116 -16.34 -6.30 7.27
C VAL A 116 -17.02 -7.02 8.43
N THR A 117 -16.52 -6.80 9.63
CA THR A 117 -16.95 -7.57 10.81
C THR A 117 -16.89 -6.70 12.06
N GLU A 118 -17.94 -6.70 12.87
CA GLU A 118 -17.91 -6.19 14.24
C GLU A 118 -17.58 -7.33 15.21
N GLU A 119 -16.80 -7.06 16.22
CA GLU A 119 -16.41 -8.02 17.25
C GLU A 119 -16.26 -7.33 18.62
N GLU A 120 -16.81 -7.96 19.64
CA GLU A 120 -16.45 -7.67 21.03
C GLU A 120 -15.27 -8.55 21.43
N THR A 121 -14.09 -8.16 20.95
CA THR A 121 -12.84 -8.91 21.12
C THR A 121 -12.42 -9.04 22.58
N ILE A 122 -12.66 -8.02 23.36
CA ILE A 122 -12.40 -7.94 24.78
C ILE A 122 -13.73 -7.54 25.43
N PRO A 123 -14.16 -8.19 26.53
CA PRO A 123 -15.42 -7.84 27.16
C PRO A 123 -15.61 -6.35 27.41
N GLY A 124 -16.69 -5.81 26.87
CA GLY A 124 -17.01 -4.39 26.94
C GLY A 124 -16.30 -3.49 25.92
N TYR A 125 -15.50 -4.03 24.98
CA TYR A 125 -14.86 -3.27 23.90
C TYR A 125 -15.34 -3.78 22.55
N LYS A 126 -16.04 -2.93 21.81
CA LYS A 126 -16.59 -3.24 20.49
C LYS A 126 -15.75 -2.61 19.39
N PHE A 127 -15.21 -3.45 18.52
CA PHE A 127 -14.38 -3.01 17.40
C PHE A 127 -15.06 -3.29 16.06
N LEU A 128 -14.75 -2.46 15.06
CA LEU A 128 -15.10 -2.70 13.66
C LEU A 128 -13.82 -2.96 12.86
N TYR A 129 -13.81 -4.04 12.11
CA TYR A 129 -12.73 -4.43 11.21
C TYR A 129 -13.22 -4.31 9.76
N ILE A 130 -12.55 -3.48 8.95
CA ILE A 130 -12.92 -3.21 7.55
C ILE A 130 -11.73 -3.61 6.66
N PRO A 131 -11.71 -4.83 6.09
CA PRO A 131 -10.72 -5.23 5.09
C PRO A 131 -10.97 -4.52 3.76
N GLU A 132 -9.99 -4.56 2.84
CA GLU A 132 -10.21 -4.09 1.49
C GLU A 132 -11.07 -5.08 0.71
N GLU A 133 -12.31 -4.70 0.43
CA GLU A 133 -13.31 -5.50 -0.28
C GLU A 133 -13.73 -4.79 -1.56
N TYR A 134 -13.93 -5.57 -2.62
CA TYR A 134 -14.39 -5.03 -3.90
C TYR A 134 -15.91 -5.18 -4.01
N VAL A 135 -16.62 -4.16 -3.58
CA VAL A 135 -18.08 -4.14 -3.51
C VAL A 135 -18.70 -3.29 -4.62
N ASN A 136 -19.89 -3.68 -5.09
CA ASN A 136 -20.59 -2.93 -6.14
C ASN A 136 -21.39 -1.74 -5.59
N ASP A 137 -21.94 -1.89 -4.39
CA ASP A 137 -22.75 -0.88 -3.71
C ASP A 137 -22.26 -0.74 -2.27
N LYS A 138 -21.44 0.24 -2.03
CA LYS A 138 -20.81 0.51 -0.74
C LYS A 138 -21.85 0.80 0.34
N ASP A 139 -22.82 1.65 0.04
CA ASP A 139 -23.75 2.15 1.05
C ASP A 139 -24.70 1.03 1.53
N LYS A 140 -25.09 0.18 0.61
CA LYS A 140 -25.89 -1.02 0.96
C LYS A 140 -25.07 -2.05 1.72
N TYR A 141 -23.81 -2.26 1.33
CA TYR A 141 -22.96 -3.30 1.91
C TYR A 141 -22.53 -2.97 3.34
N TYR A 142 -22.09 -1.71 3.58
CA TYR A 142 -21.63 -1.27 4.89
C TYR A 142 -22.72 -0.66 5.77
N GLY A 143 -23.93 -0.41 5.24
CA GLY A 143 -24.99 0.34 5.90
C GLY A 143 -25.42 -0.22 7.26
N GLU A 144 -25.39 -1.55 7.46
CA GLU A 144 -25.72 -2.16 8.75
C GLU A 144 -24.67 -1.90 9.84
N TYR A 145 -23.44 -1.60 9.46
CA TYR A 145 -22.34 -1.27 10.37
C TYR A 145 -22.25 0.24 10.64
N PHE A 146 -22.67 1.07 9.70
CA PHE A 146 -22.49 2.53 9.73
C PHE A 146 -23.57 3.28 10.53
N ASN A 147 -24.44 2.57 11.23
CA ASN A 147 -25.44 3.12 12.15
C ASN A 147 -25.17 2.73 13.61
N LYS A 148 -23.97 2.25 13.94
CA LYS A 148 -23.55 1.78 15.26
C LYS A 148 -22.35 2.57 15.77
N GLU A 149 -22.06 2.48 17.06
CA GLU A 149 -20.89 3.08 17.69
C GLU A 149 -19.88 2.00 18.08
N TYR A 150 -18.59 2.26 17.84
CA TYR A 150 -17.48 1.35 18.12
C TYR A 150 -16.45 2.03 19.00
N ASP A 151 -15.75 1.24 19.81
CA ASP A 151 -14.63 1.75 20.59
C ASP A 151 -13.47 2.19 19.71
N MET A 152 -13.14 1.40 18.71
CA MET A 152 -12.14 1.69 17.68
C MET A 152 -12.50 1.01 16.36
N ILE A 153 -11.92 1.53 15.27
CA ILE A 153 -12.05 0.94 13.93
C ILE A 153 -10.66 0.61 13.40
N PHE A 154 -10.49 -0.59 12.85
CA PHE A 154 -9.29 -1.04 12.17
C PHE A 154 -9.61 -1.35 10.72
N MET A 155 -8.86 -0.82 9.77
CA MET A 155 -9.18 -0.99 8.38
C MET A 155 -7.94 -1.13 7.48
N HIS A 156 -8.18 -1.61 6.27
CA HIS A 156 -7.24 -1.46 5.15
C HIS A 156 -7.97 -0.84 3.97
N GLY A 157 -7.48 0.28 3.46
CA GLY A 157 -8.09 0.98 2.32
C GLY A 157 -8.01 2.50 2.42
N LEU A 158 -8.69 3.19 1.51
CA LEU A 158 -8.60 4.62 1.34
C LEU A 158 -9.75 5.38 2.03
N VAL A 159 -9.41 6.56 2.54
CA VAL A 159 -10.40 7.59 2.89
C VAL A 159 -10.26 8.80 1.97
N SER A 160 -11.31 9.62 1.89
CA SER A 160 -11.40 10.77 0.99
C SER A 160 -10.24 11.77 1.17
N ASP A 161 -9.85 12.05 2.41
CA ASP A 161 -8.76 12.97 2.71
C ASP A 161 -7.39 12.42 2.28
N ALA A 162 -7.22 11.09 2.25
CA ALA A 162 -5.99 10.43 1.83
C ALA A 162 -5.92 10.13 0.32
N ALA A 163 -7.02 10.23 -0.41
CA ALA A 163 -7.07 9.95 -1.85
C ALA A 163 -6.13 10.84 -2.66
N PHE A 164 -5.89 12.08 -2.19
CA PHE A 164 -4.91 12.99 -2.80
C PHE A 164 -3.48 12.50 -2.56
N ILE A 165 -3.16 12.01 -1.38
CA ILE A 165 -1.84 11.46 -1.02
C ILE A 165 -1.54 10.23 -1.86
N ALA A 166 -2.51 9.32 -1.99
CA ALA A 166 -2.37 8.11 -2.79
C ALA A 166 -2.04 8.37 -4.27
N LYS A 167 -2.59 9.46 -4.85
CA LYS A 167 -2.28 9.85 -6.24
C LYS A 167 -0.87 10.41 -6.43
N HIS A 168 -0.25 10.92 -5.38
CA HIS A 168 1.05 11.59 -5.44
C HIS A 168 2.19 10.72 -4.91
N GLN A 169 1.88 9.73 -4.08
CA GLN A 169 2.79 8.63 -3.81
C GLN A 169 2.75 7.72 -5.03
N GLU A 170 3.91 7.22 -5.49
CA GLU A 170 3.99 6.18 -6.54
C GLU A 170 3.40 4.85 -6.01
N SER A 171 2.50 4.92 -5.03
CA SER A 171 1.79 3.82 -4.43
C SER A 171 0.73 3.26 -5.39
N GLU A 172 0.46 2.00 -5.25
CA GLU A 172 -0.44 1.25 -6.10
C GLU A 172 -1.79 1.95 -6.29
N SER A 173 -2.25 1.99 -7.53
CA SER A 173 -3.57 2.53 -7.83
C SER A 173 -4.62 1.64 -7.17
N SER A 174 -5.46 2.22 -6.31
CA SER A 174 -6.59 1.51 -5.73
C SER A 174 -7.45 0.86 -6.84
N HIS A 175 -7.88 -0.37 -6.60
CA HIS A 175 -8.78 -1.04 -7.53
C HIS A 175 -10.07 -0.22 -7.71
N PRO A 176 -10.62 -0.05 -8.93
CA PRO A 176 -11.79 0.81 -9.17
C PRO A 176 -13.03 0.47 -8.31
N ARG A 177 -13.14 -0.76 -7.81
CA ARG A 177 -14.22 -1.20 -6.92
C ARG A 177 -13.85 -1.19 -5.43
N ALA A 178 -12.61 -0.81 -5.08
CA ALA A 178 -12.25 -0.62 -3.68
C ALA A 178 -12.96 0.64 -3.17
N PRO A 179 -13.71 0.56 -2.06
CA PRO A 179 -14.44 1.71 -1.55
C PRO A 179 -13.50 2.77 -0.99
N ILE A 180 -13.79 4.03 -1.32
CA ILE A 180 -13.20 5.17 -0.63
C ILE A 180 -14.23 5.63 0.40
N PHE A 181 -13.84 5.62 1.67
CA PHE A 181 -14.71 6.03 2.77
C PHE A 181 -14.59 7.53 3.04
N ASN A 182 -15.64 8.13 3.56
CA ASN A 182 -15.55 9.49 4.09
C ASN A 182 -14.91 9.41 5.49
N THR A 183 -13.90 10.24 5.74
CA THR A 183 -13.17 10.25 7.02
C THR A 183 -14.09 10.62 8.19
N ASP A 184 -14.98 11.61 8.01
CA ASP A 184 -15.91 12.03 9.06
C ASP A 184 -16.93 10.94 9.40
N ASP A 185 -17.43 10.20 8.40
CA ASP A 185 -18.34 9.09 8.65
C ASP A 185 -17.69 8.06 9.57
N LEU A 186 -16.46 7.64 9.29
CA LEU A 186 -15.73 6.69 10.14
C LEU A 186 -15.44 7.25 11.54
N LEU A 187 -15.06 8.52 11.64
CA LEU A 187 -14.80 9.18 12.92
C LEU A 187 -16.06 9.36 13.78
N ASN A 188 -17.22 9.52 13.14
CA ASN A 188 -18.51 9.61 13.84
C ASN A 188 -18.96 8.24 14.39
N LEU A 189 -18.51 7.14 13.80
CA LEU A 189 -18.78 5.78 14.28
C LEU A 189 -17.81 5.35 15.39
N SER A 190 -16.65 6.00 15.53
CA SER A 190 -15.62 5.60 16.49
C SER A 190 -15.52 6.53 17.68
N ILE A 191 -15.54 5.97 18.89
CA ILE A 191 -15.29 6.73 20.12
C ILE A 191 -13.79 7.07 20.22
N GLY A 192 -12.93 6.12 19.97
CA GLY A 192 -11.48 6.24 19.96
C GLY A 192 -10.91 6.44 18.56
N PRO A 193 -9.64 6.07 18.34
CA PRO A 193 -8.99 6.23 17.05
C PRO A 193 -9.52 5.25 15.99
N VAL A 194 -9.46 5.70 14.73
CA VAL A 194 -9.57 4.88 13.52
C VAL A 194 -8.16 4.64 12.98
N ILE A 195 -7.79 3.37 12.74
CA ILE A 195 -6.45 2.99 12.35
C ILE A 195 -6.50 2.22 11.03
N ALA A 196 -5.71 2.68 10.06
CA ALA A 196 -5.71 2.17 8.70
C ALA A 196 -4.32 1.73 8.21
N GLY A 197 -4.28 0.74 7.32
CA GLY A 197 -3.19 0.46 6.38
C GLY A 197 -3.53 0.92 4.97
N HIS A 198 -2.70 0.59 3.97
CA HIS A 198 -2.77 0.92 2.55
C HIS A 198 -1.92 2.15 2.16
N ILE A 199 -1.86 3.19 2.95
CA ILE A 199 -0.97 4.34 2.69
C ILE A 199 0.35 4.08 3.39
N HIS A 200 1.46 4.04 2.63
CA HIS A 200 2.79 3.73 3.15
C HIS A 200 3.41 4.85 3.96
N GLY A 201 2.94 6.09 3.79
CA GLY A 201 3.31 7.23 4.63
C GLY A 201 2.50 7.22 5.93
N HIS A 202 3.18 7.18 7.07
CA HIS A 202 2.53 7.39 8.35
C HIS A 202 1.95 8.81 8.41
N CYS A 203 0.68 8.95 8.72
CA CYS A 203 0.03 10.25 8.83
C CYS A 203 -1.20 10.19 9.75
N CYS A 204 -1.67 11.38 10.15
CA CYS A 204 -2.86 11.54 10.96
C CYS A 204 -3.79 12.59 10.33
N PHE A 205 -5.09 12.31 10.32
CA PHE A 205 -6.15 13.21 9.92
C PHE A 205 -7.08 13.48 11.10
N LYS A 206 -7.44 14.74 11.29
CA LYS A 206 -8.44 15.16 12.29
C LYS A 206 -8.16 14.59 13.69
N ASP A 207 -6.88 14.45 14.04
CA ASP A 207 -6.34 14.00 15.34
C ASP A 207 -6.77 12.60 15.80
N ARG A 208 -7.62 11.89 15.07
CA ARG A 208 -8.15 10.58 15.45
C ARG A 208 -8.13 9.52 14.34
N PHE A 209 -7.86 9.88 13.10
CA PHE A 209 -7.69 8.93 12.01
C PHE A 209 -6.20 8.77 11.68
N PHE A 210 -5.68 7.55 11.77
CA PHE A 210 -4.26 7.26 11.60
C PHE A 210 -4.03 6.24 10.49
N TYR A 211 -3.17 6.58 9.52
CA TYR A 211 -2.50 5.58 8.72
C TYR A 211 -1.23 5.14 9.42
N THR A 212 -1.08 3.85 9.67
CA THR A 212 0.10 3.27 10.33
C THR A 212 1.37 3.52 9.52
N GLY A 213 1.26 3.50 8.20
CA GLY A 213 2.39 3.51 7.29
C GLY A 213 3.05 2.14 7.17
N SER A 214 3.92 1.96 6.17
CA SER A 214 4.67 0.72 5.99
C SER A 214 5.78 0.59 7.03
N PHE A 215 6.08 -0.68 7.41
CA PHE A 215 7.14 -0.97 8.40
C PHE A 215 8.54 -0.69 7.87
N THR A 216 8.74 -0.77 6.55
CA THR A 216 10.02 -0.53 5.88
C THR A 216 9.81 0.24 4.58
N ARG A 217 10.90 0.76 4.01
CA ARG A 217 10.89 1.30 2.64
C ARG A 217 11.25 0.19 1.67
N TRP A 218 10.53 0.14 0.56
CA TRP A 218 10.82 -0.80 -0.52
C TRP A 218 10.81 -0.15 -1.91
N GLN A 219 10.41 1.10 -2.02
CA GLN A 219 10.39 1.87 -3.28
C GLN A 219 10.82 3.32 -3.10
N PHE A 220 11.16 3.95 -4.21
CA PHE A 220 11.45 5.38 -4.24
C PHE A 220 10.18 6.21 -4.09
N GLY A 221 10.29 7.32 -3.35
CA GLY A 221 9.16 8.19 -3.01
C GLY A 221 8.68 8.03 -1.58
N GLU A 222 9.14 7.01 -0.89
CA GLU A 222 8.86 6.77 0.52
C GLU A 222 9.95 7.41 1.39
N GLU A 223 9.84 8.70 1.65
CA GLU A 223 10.86 9.46 2.41
C GLU A 223 10.54 9.53 3.91
N GLU A 224 9.29 9.30 4.30
CA GLU A 224 8.82 9.40 5.67
C GLU A 224 9.43 8.30 6.57
N SER A 225 9.38 8.52 7.89
CA SER A 225 9.73 7.52 8.90
C SER A 225 8.88 6.27 8.76
N LYS A 226 9.49 5.10 8.93
CA LYS A 226 8.87 3.78 8.82
C LYS A 226 8.81 3.12 10.19
N GLY A 227 7.77 2.31 10.43
CA GLY A 227 7.61 1.68 11.74
C GLY A 227 6.21 1.15 11.98
N TYR A 228 5.74 1.32 13.21
CA TYR A 228 4.41 0.87 13.64
C TYR A 228 3.89 1.76 14.80
N MET A 229 2.61 1.61 15.14
CA MET A 229 1.98 2.44 16.16
C MET A 229 1.62 1.64 17.41
N ARG A 230 1.64 2.31 18.53
CA ARG A 230 1.11 1.84 19.80
C ARG A 230 0.07 2.81 20.31
N PHE A 231 -1.00 2.26 20.87
CA PHE A 231 -2.08 3.03 21.49
C PHE A 231 -2.32 2.53 22.92
N LYS A 232 -2.58 3.47 23.81
CA LYS A 232 -3.24 3.22 25.10
C LYS A 232 -4.61 3.85 25.06
N TYR A 233 -5.64 3.05 25.02
CA TYR A 233 -7.02 3.52 24.94
C TYR A 233 -7.70 3.49 26.30
N TYR A 234 -8.23 4.64 26.72
CA TYR A 234 -8.90 4.88 27.99
C TYR A 234 -10.40 5.02 27.76
N LYS A 235 -11.11 3.91 27.72
CA LYS A 235 -12.55 3.88 27.36
C LYS A 235 -13.43 4.80 28.18
N ARG A 236 -13.19 4.89 29.50
CA ARG A 236 -14.01 5.73 30.41
C ARG A 236 -13.88 7.21 30.10
N ASP A 237 -12.68 7.62 29.76
CA ASP A 237 -12.32 9.01 29.48
C ASP A 237 -12.57 9.37 28.01
N ARG A 238 -12.87 8.38 27.16
CA ARG A 238 -12.99 8.50 25.71
C ARG A 238 -11.74 9.12 25.10
N ASP A 239 -10.57 8.72 25.60
CA ASP A 239 -9.27 9.31 25.29
C ASP A 239 -8.25 8.22 24.94
N PHE A 240 -7.16 8.61 24.31
CA PHE A 240 -6.07 7.70 23.97
C PHE A 240 -4.72 8.41 23.91
N GLU A 241 -3.66 7.65 24.16
CA GLU A 241 -2.28 8.04 23.87
C GLU A 241 -1.81 7.26 22.65
N MET A 242 -1.14 7.93 21.71
CA MET A 242 -0.52 7.30 20.55
C MET A 242 0.99 7.52 20.57
N GLN A 243 1.74 6.46 20.27
CA GLN A 243 3.18 6.50 20.07
C GLN A 243 3.55 5.81 18.76
N PHE A 244 4.29 6.50 17.89
CA PHE A 244 4.94 5.90 16.74
C PHE A 244 6.28 5.30 17.13
N ILE A 245 6.52 4.03 16.80
CA ILE A 245 7.78 3.32 17.04
C ILE A 245 8.51 3.19 15.72
N GLU A 246 9.56 3.98 15.57
CA GLU A 246 10.32 4.05 14.32
C GLU A 246 11.23 2.83 14.12
N ASN A 247 11.25 2.30 12.90
CA ASN A 247 12.27 1.39 12.41
C ASN A 247 13.43 2.20 11.83
N THR A 248 14.36 2.57 12.69
CA THR A 248 15.52 3.42 12.30
C THR A 248 16.49 2.73 11.34
N ASN A 249 16.36 1.41 11.12
CA ASN A 249 17.14 0.64 10.15
C ASN A 249 16.41 0.41 8.82
N ALA A 250 15.25 1.06 8.64
CA ALA A 250 14.56 0.99 7.35
C ALA A 250 15.47 1.55 6.24
N PRO A 251 15.65 0.84 5.12
CA PRO A 251 16.58 1.24 4.07
C PRO A 251 16.23 2.63 3.51
N ILE A 252 17.22 3.42 3.15
CA ILE A 252 17.05 4.79 2.65
C ILE A 252 17.00 4.76 1.13
N TYR A 253 15.81 5.09 0.58
CA TYR A 253 15.57 5.27 -0.85
C TYR A 253 15.56 6.77 -1.16
N LYS A 254 16.62 7.28 -1.78
CA LYS A 254 16.78 8.72 -2.03
C LYS A 254 16.59 9.06 -3.50
N THR A 255 15.76 10.05 -3.79
CA THR A 255 15.62 10.60 -5.14
C THR A 255 16.26 11.99 -5.20
N ILE A 256 17.18 12.17 -6.16
CA ILE A 256 17.79 13.47 -6.47
C ILE A 256 17.28 13.94 -7.82
N LYS A 257 16.59 15.07 -7.82
CA LYS A 257 16.08 15.70 -9.05
C LYS A 257 17.18 16.57 -9.64
N VAL A 258 17.52 16.29 -10.88
CA VAL A 258 18.55 17.01 -11.65
C VAL A 258 17.84 17.71 -12.80
N ASP A 259 17.63 19.03 -12.67
CA ASP A 259 17.01 19.82 -13.74
C ASP A 259 18.12 20.56 -14.52
N MET A 260 18.33 20.17 -15.77
CA MET A 260 19.34 20.76 -16.61
C MET A 260 19.03 22.21 -17.07
N LYS A 261 17.82 22.72 -16.79
CA LYS A 261 17.49 24.15 -16.98
C LYS A 261 18.07 25.03 -15.89
N SER A 262 18.32 24.48 -14.70
CA SER A 262 18.88 25.25 -13.59
C SER A 262 20.40 25.39 -13.77
N GLY A 263 20.95 26.59 -13.54
CA GLY A 263 22.29 27.05 -13.90
C GLY A 263 23.50 26.17 -13.52
N LEU A 264 23.35 25.20 -12.60
CA LEU A 264 24.38 24.23 -12.24
C LEU A 264 24.65 23.19 -13.33
N TYR A 265 23.64 22.83 -14.11
CA TYR A 265 23.69 21.74 -15.10
C TYR A 265 23.80 22.21 -16.55
N ASN A 266 23.74 23.52 -16.78
CA ASN A 266 23.93 24.13 -18.11
C ASN A 266 25.45 24.23 -18.53
N MET A 267 26.29 23.45 -17.86
CA MET A 267 27.76 23.59 -17.97
C MET A 267 28.42 22.46 -18.78
N GLY A 268 27.65 21.70 -19.56
CA GLY A 268 28.16 20.60 -20.38
C GLY A 268 28.22 19.25 -19.64
N ILE A 269 28.38 18.18 -20.43
CA ILE A 269 28.29 16.78 -19.97
C ILE A 269 29.29 16.48 -18.84
N ASP A 270 30.58 16.80 -19.04
CA ASP A 270 31.66 16.46 -18.12
C ASP A 270 31.48 17.05 -16.71
N ARG A 271 30.99 18.28 -16.66
CA ARG A 271 30.81 18.98 -15.38
C ARG A 271 29.58 18.45 -14.65
N THR A 272 28.50 18.14 -15.37
CA THR A 272 27.33 17.50 -14.81
C THR A 272 27.68 16.11 -14.25
N MET A 273 28.47 15.32 -14.97
CA MET A 273 28.94 14.02 -14.52
C MET A 273 29.76 14.09 -13.22
N LYS A 274 30.67 15.05 -13.14
CA LYS A 274 31.48 15.31 -11.90
C LYS A 274 30.55 15.66 -10.73
N GLU A 275 29.55 16.49 -10.95
CA GLU A 275 28.61 16.89 -9.91
C GLU A 275 27.73 15.72 -9.45
N LEU A 276 27.25 14.88 -10.37
CA LEU A 276 26.51 13.66 -10.02
C LEU A 276 27.34 12.69 -9.19
N LEU A 277 28.63 12.56 -9.51
CA LEU A 277 29.57 11.75 -8.70
C LEU A 277 29.76 12.34 -7.31
N ARG A 278 29.94 13.67 -7.19
CA ARG A 278 30.04 14.35 -5.90
C ARG A 278 28.78 14.14 -5.07
N ILE A 279 27.61 14.32 -5.65
CA ILE A 279 26.32 14.09 -4.98
C ILE A 279 26.19 12.64 -4.51
N LYS A 280 26.61 11.67 -5.33
CA LYS A 280 26.66 10.26 -4.96
C LYS A 280 27.52 10.03 -3.71
N GLU A 281 28.71 10.63 -3.64
CA GLU A 281 29.64 10.45 -2.54
C GLU A 281 29.16 11.10 -1.24
N GLU A 282 28.47 12.23 -1.34
CA GLU A 282 27.95 12.98 -0.18
C GLU A 282 26.60 12.48 0.34
N ALA A 283 25.82 11.76 -0.49
CA ALA A 283 24.49 11.33 -0.12
C ALA A 283 24.52 10.07 0.77
N VAL A 284 23.66 10.05 1.78
CA VAL A 284 23.40 8.86 2.58
C VAL A 284 22.21 8.13 1.95
N TYR A 285 22.41 6.89 1.51
CA TYR A 285 21.38 6.07 0.86
C TYR A 285 21.75 4.58 0.84
N ASP A 286 20.74 3.72 0.79
CA ASP A 286 20.86 2.31 0.40
C ASP A 286 20.51 2.14 -1.09
N LYS A 287 19.57 2.96 -1.59
CA LYS A 287 19.21 3.07 -3.00
C LYS A 287 19.13 4.54 -3.40
N LEU A 288 19.74 4.91 -4.53
CA LEU A 288 19.74 6.26 -5.06
C LEU A 288 19.10 6.30 -6.45
N ARG A 289 18.18 7.25 -6.65
CA ARG A 289 17.60 7.54 -7.95
C ARG A 289 17.98 8.94 -8.39
N PHE A 290 18.63 9.06 -9.53
CA PHE A 290 18.74 10.32 -10.24
C PHE A 290 17.55 10.46 -11.20
N LEU A 291 16.75 11.49 -10.99
CA LEU A 291 15.67 11.88 -11.89
C LEU A 291 16.13 13.08 -12.71
N VAL A 292 16.64 12.82 -13.91
CA VAL A 292 17.25 13.83 -14.77
C VAL A 292 16.24 14.34 -15.78
N THR A 293 16.02 15.66 -15.79
CA THR A 293 15.18 16.33 -16.79
C THR A 293 16.05 17.03 -17.81
N ILE A 294 16.01 16.58 -19.07
CA ILE A 294 16.75 17.15 -20.20
C ILE A 294 15.81 18.07 -20.99
N PRO A 295 16.14 19.35 -21.21
CA PRO A 295 15.34 20.26 -22.02
C PRO A 295 15.38 19.88 -23.50
N GLU A 296 14.29 20.18 -24.24
CA GLU A 296 14.19 19.89 -25.68
C GLU A 296 15.26 20.58 -26.51
N GLU A 297 15.67 21.77 -26.10
CA GLU A 297 16.67 22.60 -26.76
C GLU A 297 18.12 22.12 -26.54
N TYR A 298 18.32 21.04 -25.76
CA TYR A 298 19.66 20.49 -25.54
C TYR A 298 20.19 19.84 -26.83
N SER A 299 21.39 20.19 -27.23
CA SER A 299 21.95 19.81 -28.56
C SER A 299 22.12 18.31 -28.77
N GLU A 300 22.43 17.57 -27.68
CA GLU A 300 22.76 16.14 -27.74
C GLU A 300 22.11 15.36 -26.58
N PRO A 301 20.75 15.33 -26.50
CA PRO A 301 20.05 14.73 -25.37
C PRO A 301 20.29 13.23 -25.23
N GLN A 302 20.48 12.52 -26.35
CA GLN A 302 20.70 11.09 -26.35
C GLN A 302 22.12 10.76 -25.84
N LEU A 303 23.14 11.44 -26.32
CA LEU A 303 24.53 11.26 -25.87
C LEU A 303 24.64 11.51 -24.37
N PHE A 304 24.00 12.56 -23.86
CA PHE A 304 23.98 12.87 -22.45
C PHE A 304 23.26 11.78 -21.61
N SER A 305 22.11 11.31 -22.10
CA SER A 305 21.36 10.23 -21.48
C SER A 305 22.20 8.96 -21.36
N ASP A 306 22.87 8.59 -22.43
CA ASP A 306 23.67 7.36 -22.48
C ASP A 306 24.91 7.47 -21.59
N SER A 307 25.58 8.64 -21.59
CA SER A 307 26.72 8.90 -20.72
C SER A 307 26.39 8.80 -19.22
N ILE A 308 25.23 9.35 -18.79
CA ILE A 308 24.83 9.23 -17.37
C ILE A 308 24.46 7.78 -17.02
N LYS A 309 23.77 7.08 -17.90
CA LYS A 309 23.44 5.66 -17.66
C LYS A 309 24.69 4.80 -17.57
N GLU A 310 25.66 5.05 -18.46
CA GLU A 310 26.96 4.35 -18.46
C GLU A 310 27.73 4.62 -17.16
N LEU A 311 27.77 5.87 -16.69
CA LEU A 311 28.46 6.28 -15.46
C LEU A 311 28.06 5.46 -14.25
N PHE A 312 26.77 5.09 -14.15
CA PHE A 312 26.22 4.35 -13.01
C PHE A 312 25.85 2.91 -13.33
N SER A 313 26.16 2.41 -14.53
CA SER A 313 25.74 1.09 -15.01
C SER A 313 26.21 -0.10 -14.15
N LEU A 314 27.32 0.03 -13.46
CA LEU A 314 27.90 -0.99 -12.59
C LEU A 314 27.39 -0.94 -11.15
N ASP A 315 26.72 0.16 -10.76
CA ASP A 315 26.23 0.33 -9.39
C ASP A 315 24.74 -0.08 -9.30
N LYS A 316 24.49 -1.29 -8.82
CA LYS A 316 23.13 -1.85 -8.68
C LYS A 316 22.23 -1.08 -7.69
N ASN A 317 22.81 -0.18 -6.91
CA ASN A 317 22.07 0.65 -5.96
C ASN A 317 21.67 2.00 -6.54
N ILE A 318 22.08 2.30 -7.78
CA ILE A 318 21.77 3.54 -8.45
C ILE A 318 20.85 3.29 -9.64
N VAL A 319 19.77 4.06 -9.70
CA VAL A 319 18.82 4.07 -10.81
C VAL A 319 18.83 5.45 -11.46
N VAL A 320 18.99 5.51 -12.77
CA VAL A 320 18.89 6.73 -13.54
C VAL A 320 17.59 6.73 -14.35
N LYS A 321 16.67 7.62 -14.01
CA LYS A 321 15.48 7.91 -14.84
C LYS A 321 15.66 9.24 -15.55
N ILE A 322 15.48 9.24 -16.86
CA ILE A 322 15.62 10.42 -17.70
C ILE A 322 14.26 10.79 -18.26
N ASN A 323 13.85 12.02 -17.95
CA ASN A 323 12.65 12.62 -18.50
C ASN A 323 13.09 13.65 -19.56
N SER A 324 12.79 13.39 -20.86
CA SER A 324 12.90 14.44 -21.87
C SER A 324 11.60 15.25 -21.90
N LEU A 325 11.69 16.57 -22.04
CA LEU A 325 10.49 17.43 -22.12
C LEU A 325 9.64 17.15 -23.38
N SER A 326 10.21 16.48 -24.40
CA SER A 326 9.45 15.96 -25.57
C SER A 326 8.39 14.92 -25.20
N LYS A 327 8.46 14.31 -24.01
CA LYS A 327 7.40 13.43 -23.52
C LYS A 327 6.07 14.13 -23.32
N SER A 328 6.04 15.42 -23.07
CA SER A 328 4.78 16.17 -22.93
C SER A 328 3.93 16.12 -24.23
N LYS A 329 4.58 16.13 -25.39
CA LYS A 329 3.90 15.94 -26.70
C LYS A 329 3.49 14.48 -26.94
N GLN A 330 4.31 13.51 -26.51
CA GLN A 330 3.97 12.09 -26.60
C GLN A 330 2.86 11.73 -25.60
N GLU A 331 2.92 12.22 -24.38
CA GLU A 331 1.88 12.03 -23.36
C GLU A 331 0.56 12.70 -23.78
N ALA A 332 0.61 13.89 -24.35
CA ALA A 332 -0.56 14.54 -24.93
C ALA A 332 -1.16 13.71 -26.10
N LYS A 333 -0.30 13.17 -26.97
CA LYS A 333 -0.72 12.30 -28.07
C LYS A 333 -1.26 10.95 -27.59
N VAL A 334 -0.66 10.35 -26.57
CA VAL A 334 -1.15 9.12 -25.92
C VAL A 334 -2.48 9.41 -25.19
N LYS A 335 -2.58 10.55 -24.50
CA LYS A 335 -3.84 10.96 -23.85
C LYS A 335 -4.95 11.19 -24.86
N GLU A 336 -4.66 11.85 -25.96
CA GLU A 336 -5.59 12.01 -27.08
C GLU A 336 -6.00 10.65 -27.67
N GLN A 337 -5.06 9.71 -27.85
CA GLN A 337 -5.37 8.36 -28.32
C GLN A 337 -6.21 7.57 -27.33
N ILE A 338 -5.98 7.73 -26.01
CA ILE A 338 -6.80 7.12 -24.95
C ILE A 338 -8.21 7.73 -24.97
N GLU A 339 -8.34 9.05 -25.13
CA GLU A 339 -9.65 9.70 -25.24
C GLU A 339 -10.44 9.23 -26.48
N ILE A 340 -9.75 9.05 -27.61
CA ILE A 340 -10.36 8.48 -28.81
C ILE A 340 -10.80 7.04 -28.57
N LEU A 341 -9.96 6.22 -27.92
CA LEU A 341 -10.29 4.84 -27.56
C LEU A 341 -11.49 4.77 -26.62
N LEU A 342 -11.51 5.59 -25.57
CA LEU A 342 -12.63 5.66 -24.63
C LEU A 342 -13.93 6.07 -25.33
N LYS A 343 -13.88 7.05 -26.24
CA LYS A 343 -15.05 7.45 -27.03
C LYS A 343 -15.51 6.38 -28.02
N THR A 344 -14.56 5.64 -28.60
CA THR A 344 -14.85 4.57 -29.58
C THR A 344 -15.51 3.35 -28.93
N TYR A 345 -15.19 3.11 -27.66
CA TYR A 345 -15.67 1.95 -26.91
C TYR A 345 -16.53 2.32 -25.69
N ASP A 346 -17.13 3.54 -25.66
CA ASP A 346 -17.97 4.05 -24.56
C ASP A 346 -19.17 3.13 -24.25
N TYR A 347 -19.73 2.50 -25.29
CA TYR A 347 -20.82 1.54 -25.17
C TYR A 347 -20.51 0.35 -24.26
N ILE A 348 -19.22 0.04 -24.00
CA ILE A 348 -18.85 -1.05 -23.08
C ILE A 348 -19.30 -0.72 -21.64
N PHE A 349 -19.34 0.56 -21.30
CA PHE A 349 -19.74 1.06 -19.98
C PHE A 349 -21.23 1.41 -19.88
N GLU A 350 -21.99 1.34 -20.99
CA GLU A 350 -23.42 1.60 -20.96
C GLU A 350 -24.19 0.47 -20.27
N GLU A 351 -24.87 0.75 -19.16
CA GLU A 351 -25.65 -0.23 -18.39
C GLU A 351 -26.91 -0.74 -19.14
N LYS A 352 -27.42 0.06 -20.09
CA LYS A 352 -28.67 -0.24 -20.84
C LYS A 352 -28.45 -1.19 -22.01
N ILE A 353 -27.23 -1.49 -22.38
CA ILE A 353 -26.89 -2.36 -23.53
C ILE A 353 -26.57 -3.76 -23.02
N THR A 354 -27.16 -4.78 -23.66
CA THR A 354 -26.92 -6.19 -23.29
C THR A 354 -25.48 -6.60 -23.57
N TYR A 355 -25.00 -7.65 -22.88
CA TYR A 355 -23.66 -8.18 -23.07
C TYR A 355 -23.42 -8.60 -24.52
N SER A 356 -24.39 -9.25 -25.14
CA SER A 356 -24.35 -9.71 -26.52
C SER A 356 -24.21 -8.53 -27.49
N GLU A 357 -24.92 -7.45 -27.25
CA GLU A 357 -24.84 -6.23 -28.06
C GLU A 357 -23.49 -5.52 -27.90
N LYS A 358 -22.91 -5.52 -26.69
CA LYS A 358 -21.55 -5.01 -26.45
C LYS A 358 -20.52 -5.80 -27.24
N ILE A 359 -20.63 -7.13 -27.26
CA ILE A 359 -19.74 -8.02 -28.04
C ILE A 359 -19.91 -7.80 -29.53
N LYS A 360 -21.15 -7.69 -30.03
CA LYS A 360 -21.43 -7.39 -31.43
C LYS A 360 -20.76 -6.09 -31.87
N ARG A 361 -20.95 -5.01 -31.11
CA ARG A 361 -20.33 -3.70 -31.39
C ARG A 361 -18.81 -3.77 -31.36
N PHE A 362 -18.23 -4.51 -30.39
CA PHE A 362 -16.77 -4.68 -30.29
C PHE A 362 -16.21 -5.40 -31.52
N ILE A 363 -16.85 -6.47 -31.97
CA ILE A 363 -16.41 -7.25 -33.15
C ILE A 363 -16.54 -6.41 -34.41
N SER A 364 -17.64 -5.68 -34.56
CA SER A 364 -17.84 -4.77 -35.70
C SER A 364 -16.79 -3.65 -35.72
N THR A 365 -16.56 -2.99 -34.57
CA THR A 365 -15.61 -1.87 -34.46
C THR A 365 -14.16 -2.32 -34.67
N LYS A 366 -13.77 -3.47 -34.11
CA LYS A 366 -12.37 -3.92 -34.10
C LYS A 366 -11.98 -4.71 -35.35
N PHE A 367 -12.90 -5.49 -35.88
CA PHE A 367 -12.61 -6.45 -36.95
C PHE A 367 -13.38 -6.17 -38.28
N GLY A 368 -14.30 -5.19 -38.28
CA GLY A 368 -15.11 -4.85 -39.43
C GLY A 368 -16.07 -5.97 -39.84
N LYS A 369 -16.43 -6.87 -38.91
CA LYS A 369 -17.30 -8.02 -39.15
C LYS A 369 -18.65 -7.83 -38.47
N GLU A 370 -19.73 -8.16 -39.19
CA GLU A 370 -21.05 -8.25 -38.57
C GLU A 370 -21.33 -9.67 -38.10
N ILE A 371 -21.77 -9.82 -36.88
CA ILE A 371 -22.22 -11.09 -36.25
C ILE A 371 -23.64 -10.91 -35.74
N ASP A 372 -24.47 -11.93 -35.89
CA ASP A 372 -25.82 -11.89 -35.34
C ASP A 372 -25.84 -12.09 -33.83
N ILE A 373 -26.70 -11.35 -33.12
CA ILE A 373 -26.84 -11.46 -31.66
C ILE A 373 -27.26 -12.87 -31.25
N GLU A 374 -28.13 -13.50 -32.02
CA GLU A 374 -28.56 -14.88 -31.74
C GLU A 374 -27.40 -15.89 -31.80
N GLU A 375 -26.39 -15.63 -32.59
CA GLU A 375 -25.19 -16.46 -32.67
C GLU A 375 -24.30 -16.24 -31.44
N ILE A 376 -24.18 -15.02 -30.96
CA ILE A 376 -23.44 -14.66 -29.74
C ILE A 376 -24.10 -15.28 -28.51
N ASP A 377 -25.43 -15.19 -28.41
CA ASP A 377 -26.20 -15.72 -27.30
C ASP A 377 -26.04 -17.23 -27.11
N LYS A 378 -25.88 -17.99 -28.20
CA LYS A 378 -25.58 -19.42 -28.13
C LYS A 378 -24.27 -19.77 -27.43
N TYR A 379 -23.31 -18.84 -27.37
CA TYR A 379 -22.01 -19.05 -26.70
C TYR A 379 -21.96 -18.48 -25.29
N ILE A 380 -22.75 -17.45 -24.98
CA ILE A 380 -22.73 -16.78 -23.66
C ILE A 380 -23.66 -17.45 -22.65
N TYR A 381 -24.80 -17.95 -23.11
CA TYR A 381 -25.86 -18.49 -22.23
C TYR A 381 -25.98 -20.02 -22.29
N LYS A 382 -24.90 -20.71 -22.72
CA LYS A 382 -24.72 -22.14 -22.54
C LYS A 382 -24.10 -22.41 -21.15
#